data_95dc0c92319b50ff39f6110d706e38a1
#
_entry.id   95dc0c92319b50ff39f6110d706e38a1
#
_cell.length_a   1.000
_cell.length_b   1.000
_cell.length_c   1.000
_cell.angle_alpha   90.00
_cell.angle_beta   90.00
_cell.angle_gamma   90.00
#
_symmetry.space_group_name_H-M   'P 1'
#
loop_
_entity.id
_entity.type
_entity.pdbx_description
1 polymer ?
#
loop_
_entity_poly.entity_id
_entity_poly.type
_entity_poly.pdbx_seq_one_letter_code
_entity_poly.pdbx_strand_id
1 'polypeptide(L)'
;IFKKLFKTSDLNDLNDIRVNSVQNIFIDANCLIHPKAREVYMNNLNLVESNIELLENKIIKSVISYMEFIIEQVKPTKLIYIAVDGVAPMAKIKHQRLRRFKSVYDQKIKEELCNKHKKPIIKEWNTSAITPGTLFMDKLMNAILLWTETVKYKNIIFSSSYTPGEGEHKIVQYIRNNDLNDDVNIIYGLDADLLFLSLALNRKNIYLMRETSQMEINGSHFEEGFSYLSIDILGDTIY
;
A
#
# COMPACT_ATOMS: atom_id res chain seq x y z
N ILE A 1 -23.19 13.21 1.49
CA ILE A 1 -22.00 13.00 2.34
C ILE A 1 -20.77 12.62 1.49
N PHE A 2 -20.92 11.82 0.42
CA PHE A 2 -19.81 11.38 -0.44
C PHE A 2 -19.52 12.26 -1.67
N LYS A 3 -20.03 13.48 -1.73
CA LYS A 3 -19.89 14.38 -2.90
C LYS A 3 -18.52 15.08 -3.03
N LYS A 4 -17.60 14.91 -2.08
CA LYS A 4 -16.25 15.50 -2.12
C LYS A 4 -15.14 14.43 -2.09
N LEU A 5 -15.26 13.39 -2.90
CA LEU A 5 -14.12 12.57 -3.30
C LEU A 5 -13.45 13.30 -4.47
N PHE A 6 -12.31 13.90 -4.24
CA PHE A 6 -11.56 14.61 -5.26
C PHE A 6 -10.78 13.63 -6.14
N LYS A 7 -10.83 13.81 -7.46
CA LYS A 7 -10.04 13.07 -8.43
C LYS A 7 -8.69 13.78 -8.63
N THR A 8 -7.69 13.08 -9.14
CA THR A 8 -6.36 13.66 -9.42
C THR A 8 -6.37 14.72 -10.52
N SER A 9 -7.33 14.68 -11.45
CA SER A 9 -7.61 15.82 -12.34
C SER A 9 -7.92 17.10 -11.57
N ASP A 10 -8.34 16.96 -10.34
CA ASP A 10 -8.75 17.99 -9.41
C ASP A 10 -7.63 18.32 -8.40
N LEU A 11 -6.38 17.86 -8.62
CA LEU A 11 -5.21 18.35 -7.89
C LEU A 11 -5.01 19.86 -8.07
N ASN A 12 -5.56 20.44 -9.15
CA ASN A 12 -5.74 21.88 -9.27
C ASN A 12 -6.82 22.41 -8.29
N ASP A 13 -7.76 21.58 -7.87
CA ASP A 13 -8.78 21.86 -6.85
C ASP A 13 -8.31 21.54 -5.42
N LEU A 14 -7.11 20.95 -5.21
CA LEU A 14 -6.42 21.07 -3.93
C LEU A 14 -6.21 22.55 -3.54
N ASN A 15 -6.25 23.46 -4.48
CA ASN A 15 -6.37 24.89 -4.21
C ASN A 15 -7.65 25.25 -3.41
N ASP A 16 -8.72 24.48 -3.57
CA ASP A 16 -9.97 24.67 -2.79
C ASP A 16 -9.84 24.09 -1.35
N ILE A 17 -8.85 23.21 -1.10
CA ILE A 17 -8.55 22.66 0.23
C ILE A 17 -7.51 23.52 0.98
N ARG A 18 -7.19 24.73 0.55
CA ARG A 18 -6.18 25.61 1.19
C ARG A 18 -4.80 24.97 1.37
N VAL A 19 -4.46 23.97 0.58
CA VAL A 19 -3.20 23.24 0.71
C VAL A 19 -2.21 23.81 -0.30
N ASN A 20 -1.47 24.84 0.11
CA ASN A 20 -0.40 25.41 -0.72
C ASN A 20 0.78 24.45 -0.94
N SER A 21 0.94 23.43 -0.07
CA SER A 21 1.96 22.39 -0.19
C SER A 21 1.65 21.23 0.77
N VAL A 22 2.00 20.03 0.37
CA VAL A 22 2.00 18.85 1.25
C VAL A 22 3.33 18.77 1.97
N GLN A 23 3.31 18.65 3.30
CA GLN A 23 4.53 18.52 4.10
C GLN A 23 4.97 17.07 4.19
N ASN A 24 4.06 16.17 4.51
CA ASN A 24 4.42 14.81 4.84
C ASN A 24 3.60 13.77 4.04
N ILE A 25 4.27 12.72 3.60
CA ILE A 25 3.61 11.52 3.08
C ILE A 25 3.98 10.31 3.93
N PHE A 26 2.98 9.52 4.27
CA PHE A 26 3.07 8.25 4.97
C PHE A 26 2.58 7.15 4.05
N ILE A 27 3.41 6.16 3.76
CA ILE A 27 3.09 5.09 2.82
C ILE A 27 2.98 3.78 3.59
N ASP A 28 1.77 3.19 3.63
CA ASP A 28 1.62 1.79 3.97
C ASP A 28 2.03 0.95 2.76
N ALA A 29 3.26 0.47 2.79
CA ALA A 29 3.86 -0.19 1.65
C ALA A 29 3.22 -1.56 1.35
N ASN A 30 2.58 -2.21 2.31
CA ASN A 30 1.90 -3.48 2.05
C ASN A 30 0.72 -3.31 1.09
N CYS A 31 0.07 -2.13 1.11
CA CYS A 31 -1.01 -1.79 0.19
C CYS A 31 -0.56 -1.73 -1.28
N LEU A 32 0.73 -1.48 -1.54
CA LEU A 32 1.30 -1.47 -2.90
C LEU A 32 2.09 -2.75 -3.24
N ILE A 33 2.75 -3.39 -2.26
CA ILE A 33 3.55 -4.60 -2.49
C ILE A 33 2.69 -5.74 -3.05
N HIS A 34 1.56 -6.03 -2.42
CA HIS A 34 0.68 -7.11 -2.84
C HIS A 34 0.09 -6.93 -4.24
N PRO A 35 -0.52 -5.78 -4.60
CA PRO A 35 -1.04 -5.53 -5.93
C PRO A 35 0.05 -5.56 -7.01
N LYS A 36 1.21 -4.93 -6.77
CA LYS A 36 2.30 -4.89 -7.73
C LYS A 36 2.95 -6.26 -7.94
N ALA A 37 3.10 -7.05 -6.88
CA ALA A 37 3.55 -8.42 -7.01
C ALA A 37 2.59 -9.23 -7.88
N ARG A 38 1.27 -9.09 -7.64
CA ARG A 38 0.24 -9.78 -8.42
C ARG A 38 0.27 -9.37 -9.88
N GLU A 39 0.32 -8.08 -10.18
CA GLU A 39 0.41 -7.55 -11.54
C GLU A 39 1.61 -8.14 -12.29
N VAL A 40 2.80 -8.11 -11.67
CA VAL A 40 4.03 -8.59 -12.29
C VAL A 40 4.00 -10.10 -12.52
N TYR A 41 3.60 -10.93 -11.53
CA TYR A 41 3.62 -12.36 -11.74
C TYR A 41 2.53 -12.82 -12.72
N MET A 42 1.35 -12.18 -12.74
CA MET A 42 0.31 -12.50 -13.71
C MET A 42 0.75 -12.21 -15.16
N ASN A 43 1.52 -11.15 -15.36
CA ASN A 43 2.07 -10.80 -16.67
C ASN A 43 3.32 -11.63 -17.06
N ASN A 44 3.88 -12.42 -16.14
CA ASN A 44 5.12 -13.17 -16.32
C ASN A 44 4.99 -14.62 -15.79
N LEU A 45 3.85 -15.28 -16.03
CA LEU A 45 3.58 -16.64 -15.53
C LEU A 45 4.66 -17.67 -15.94
N ASN A 46 5.25 -17.50 -17.12
CA ASN A 46 6.35 -18.34 -17.59
C ASN A 46 7.60 -18.26 -16.68
N LEU A 47 7.83 -17.16 -15.98
CA LEU A 47 8.97 -17.01 -15.07
C LEU A 47 8.77 -17.72 -13.75
N VAL A 48 7.53 -18.00 -13.35
CA VAL A 48 7.23 -18.70 -12.09
C VAL A 48 7.94 -20.07 -12.03
N GLU A 49 8.02 -20.76 -13.16
CA GLU A 49 8.67 -22.07 -13.27
C GLU A 49 10.11 -21.98 -13.78
N SER A 50 10.39 -21.06 -14.71
CA SER A 50 11.68 -21.03 -15.40
C SER A 50 12.76 -20.21 -14.68
N ASN A 51 12.39 -19.09 -14.03
CA ASN A 51 13.35 -18.22 -13.36
C ASN A 51 12.69 -17.35 -12.29
N ILE A 52 12.51 -17.92 -11.10
CA ILE A 52 11.85 -17.24 -9.98
C ILE A 52 12.64 -16.02 -9.49
N GLU A 53 13.96 -16.06 -9.57
CA GLU A 53 14.81 -14.95 -9.15
C GLU A 53 14.60 -13.71 -10.04
N LEU A 54 14.53 -13.91 -11.34
CA LEU A 54 14.21 -12.84 -12.28
C LEU A 54 12.82 -12.27 -12.03
N LEU A 55 11.85 -13.13 -11.71
CA LEU A 55 10.49 -12.69 -11.37
C LEU A 55 10.49 -11.83 -10.10
N GLU A 56 11.15 -12.28 -9.03
CA GLU A 56 11.26 -11.54 -7.77
C GLU A 56 11.93 -10.17 -7.98
N ASN A 57 13.00 -10.11 -8.77
CA ASN A 57 13.67 -8.86 -9.10
C ASN A 57 12.76 -7.90 -9.89
N LYS A 58 11.93 -8.41 -10.80
CA LYS A 58 10.92 -7.60 -11.50
C LYS A 58 9.86 -7.08 -10.53
N ILE A 59 9.40 -7.88 -9.58
CA ILE A 59 8.45 -7.46 -8.54
C ILE A 59 9.05 -6.33 -7.70
N ILE A 60 10.27 -6.51 -7.18
CA ILE A 60 10.97 -5.50 -6.37
C ILE A 60 11.09 -4.19 -7.14
N LYS A 61 11.53 -4.24 -8.40
CA LYS A 61 11.65 -3.05 -9.24
C LYS A 61 10.30 -2.36 -9.46
N SER A 62 9.24 -3.12 -9.70
CA SER A 62 7.89 -2.57 -9.88
C SER A 62 7.38 -1.89 -8.62
N VAL A 63 7.63 -2.48 -7.44
CA VAL A 63 7.26 -1.91 -6.13
C VAL A 63 7.96 -0.56 -5.92
N ILE A 64 9.27 -0.49 -6.14
CA ILE A 64 10.05 0.74 -5.96
C ILE A 64 9.60 1.82 -6.95
N SER A 65 9.45 1.48 -8.23
CA SER A 65 8.99 2.44 -9.24
C SER A 65 7.60 2.99 -8.95
N TYR A 66 6.70 2.16 -8.41
CA TYR A 66 5.36 2.63 -8.05
C TYR A 66 5.38 3.50 -6.79
N MET A 67 6.24 3.20 -5.84
CA MET A 67 6.47 4.04 -4.67
C MET A 67 7.01 5.43 -5.06
N GLU A 68 7.97 5.49 -5.99
CA GLU A 68 8.45 6.74 -6.58
C GLU A 68 7.32 7.52 -7.25
N PHE A 69 6.50 6.83 -8.04
CA PHE A 69 5.34 7.45 -8.69
C PHE A 69 4.38 8.10 -7.68
N ILE A 70 4.04 7.42 -6.58
CA ILE A 70 3.20 7.99 -5.51
C ILE A 70 3.86 9.24 -4.92
N ILE A 71 5.16 9.19 -4.61
CA ILE A 71 5.90 10.32 -4.05
C ILE A 71 5.93 11.51 -5.00
N GLU A 72 6.13 11.26 -6.30
CA GLU A 72 6.12 12.31 -7.33
C GLU A 72 4.74 12.94 -7.54
N GLN A 73 3.66 12.18 -7.34
CA GLN A 73 2.30 12.72 -7.36
C GLN A 73 2.03 13.68 -6.21
N VAL A 74 2.51 13.34 -5.01
CA VAL A 74 2.26 14.11 -3.78
C VAL A 74 3.26 15.25 -3.60
N LYS A 75 4.53 15.07 -3.99
CA LYS A 75 5.64 16.03 -3.85
C LYS A 75 5.80 16.57 -2.43
N PRO A 76 6.00 15.69 -1.43
CA PRO A 76 6.11 16.10 -0.04
C PRO A 76 7.35 16.97 0.17
N THR A 77 7.23 18.00 1.02
CA THR A 77 8.30 18.98 1.23
C THR A 77 9.15 18.72 2.47
N LYS A 78 8.63 17.97 3.48
CA LYS A 78 9.32 17.74 4.75
C LYS A 78 9.70 16.28 4.98
N LEU A 79 8.76 15.32 4.86
CA LEU A 79 8.97 13.94 5.27
C LEU A 79 8.33 12.95 4.30
N ILE A 80 9.06 11.87 4.03
CA ILE A 80 8.55 10.64 3.44
C ILE A 80 8.72 9.53 4.47
N TYR A 81 7.61 8.98 4.96
CA TYR A 81 7.62 7.86 5.89
C TYR A 81 7.09 6.61 5.19
N ILE A 82 7.91 5.57 5.13
CA ILE A 82 7.56 4.30 4.48
C ILE A 82 7.49 3.22 5.55
N ALA A 83 6.33 2.60 5.69
CA ALA A 83 6.10 1.52 6.64
C ALA A 83 5.82 0.21 5.91
N VAL A 84 6.53 -0.84 6.28
CA VAL A 84 6.30 -2.22 5.83
C VAL A 84 5.89 -3.05 7.04
N ASP A 85 4.90 -3.94 6.87
CA ASP A 85 4.48 -4.85 7.94
C ASP A 85 5.64 -5.68 8.48
N GLY A 86 5.80 -5.61 9.78
CA GLY A 86 6.64 -6.52 10.55
C GLY A 86 5.82 -7.63 11.19
N VAL A 87 6.37 -8.25 12.21
CA VAL A 87 5.67 -9.29 12.98
C VAL A 87 4.44 -8.69 13.65
N ALA A 88 3.27 -9.23 13.30
CA ALA A 88 1.99 -8.79 13.86
C ALA A 88 1.82 -9.23 15.33
N PRO A 89 0.95 -8.57 16.10
CA PRO A 89 0.57 -9.03 17.43
C PRO A 89 0.02 -10.45 17.42
N MET A 90 0.19 -11.18 18.54
CA MET A 90 -0.17 -12.61 18.65
C MET A 90 -1.60 -12.91 18.21
N ALA A 91 -2.56 -12.07 18.56
CA ALA A 91 -3.96 -12.25 18.17
C ALA A 91 -4.13 -12.26 16.63
N LYS A 92 -3.46 -11.36 15.92
CA LYS A 92 -3.52 -11.28 14.45
C LYS A 92 -2.73 -12.41 13.76
N ILE A 93 -1.66 -12.92 14.38
CA ILE A 93 -0.93 -14.09 13.87
C ILE A 93 -1.86 -15.30 13.71
N LYS A 94 -2.75 -15.55 14.67
CA LYS A 94 -3.74 -16.64 14.59
C LYS A 94 -4.65 -16.48 13.35
N HIS A 95 -5.17 -15.28 13.12
CA HIS A 95 -5.99 -14.98 11.95
C HIS A 95 -5.21 -15.11 10.63
N GLN A 96 -3.97 -14.63 10.59
CA GLN A 96 -3.10 -14.77 9.41
C GLN A 96 -2.81 -16.25 9.10
N ARG A 97 -2.55 -17.08 10.11
CA ARG A 97 -2.35 -18.53 9.93
C ARG A 97 -3.58 -19.18 9.34
N LEU A 98 -4.78 -18.89 9.85
CA LEU A 98 -6.03 -19.43 9.33
C LEU A 98 -6.26 -19.03 7.86
N ARG A 99 -6.00 -17.76 7.49
CA ARG A 99 -6.09 -17.31 6.09
C ARG A 99 -5.13 -18.07 5.18
N ARG A 100 -3.89 -18.32 5.64
CA ARG A 100 -2.89 -19.09 4.86
C ARG A 100 -3.31 -20.54 4.69
N PHE A 101 -3.79 -21.21 5.75
CA PHE A 101 -4.32 -22.55 5.62
C PHE A 101 -5.49 -22.63 4.64
N LYS A 102 -6.41 -21.65 4.72
CA LYS A 102 -7.52 -21.56 3.78
C LYS A 102 -7.02 -21.38 2.35
N SER A 103 -6.07 -20.48 2.10
CA SER A 103 -5.50 -20.26 0.77
C SER A 103 -4.89 -21.53 0.16
N VAL A 104 -4.12 -22.30 0.95
CA VAL A 104 -3.56 -23.58 0.50
C VAL A 104 -4.67 -24.61 0.20
N TYR A 105 -5.71 -24.64 1.02
CA TYR A 105 -6.85 -25.54 0.82
C TYR A 105 -7.62 -25.17 -0.44
N ASP A 106 -7.93 -23.87 -0.64
CA ASP A 106 -8.62 -23.35 -1.81
C ASP A 106 -7.82 -23.64 -3.10
N GLN A 107 -6.48 -23.56 -3.04
CA GLN A 107 -5.62 -23.92 -4.17
C GLN A 107 -5.72 -25.40 -4.51
N LYS A 108 -5.71 -26.30 -3.53
CA LYS A 108 -5.91 -27.73 -3.78
C LYS A 108 -7.24 -28.03 -4.44
N ILE A 109 -8.34 -27.42 -3.96
CA ILE A 109 -9.66 -27.57 -4.57
C ILE A 109 -9.63 -27.06 -6.02
N LYS A 110 -8.99 -25.92 -6.28
CA LYS A 110 -8.84 -25.38 -7.63
C LYS A 110 -8.11 -26.34 -8.55
N GLU A 111 -7.02 -26.96 -8.08
CA GLU A 111 -6.25 -27.97 -8.83
C GLU A 111 -7.10 -29.23 -9.13
N GLU A 112 -7.82 -29.74 -8.14
CA GLU A 112 -8.74 -30.88 -8.30
C GLU A 112 -9.84 -30.58 -9.34
N LEU A 113 -10.44 -29.40 -9.27
CA LEU A 113 -11.45 -28.96 -10.23
C LEU A 113 -10.88 -28.80 -11.66
N CYS A 114 -9.68 -28.22 -11.77
CA CYS A 114 -8.99 -28.12 -13.06
C CYS A 114 -8.74 -29.51 -13.67
N ASN A 115 -8.24 -30.45 -12.88
CA ASN A 115 -8.01 -31.84 -13.31
C ASN A 115 -9.32 -32.52 -13.75
N LYS A 116 -10.38 -32.39 -12.95
CA LYS A 116 -11.71 -32.96 -13.25
C LYS A 116 -12.28 -32.41 -14.55
N HIS A 117 -12.08 -31.15 -14.84
CA HIS A 117 -12.59 -30.48 -16.04
C HIS A 117 -11.56 -30.40 -17.18
N LYS A 118 -10.43 -31.10 -17.06
CA LYS A 118 -9.33 -31.10 -18.05
C LYS A 118 -8.87 -29.69 -18.45
N LYS A 119 -8.85 -28.75 -17.49
CA LYS A 119 -8.32 -27.40 -17.67
C LYS A 119 -6.86 -27.35 -17.24
N PRO A 120 -6.02 -26.52 -17.89
CA PRO A 120 -4.64 -26.36 -17.49
C PRO A 120 -4.55 -25.76 -16.07
N ILE A 121 -3.66 -26.31 -15.25
CA ILE A 121 -3.32 -25.75 -13.95
C ILE A 121 -2.31 -24.64 -14.18
N ILE A 122 -2.68 -23.42 -13.85
CA ILE A 122 -1.77 -22.27 -13.89
C ILE A 122 -1.05 -22.21 -12.56
N LYS A 123 0.26 -22.39 -12.58
CA LYS A 123 1.08 -22.17 -11.37
C LYS A 123 1.25 -20.69 -11.12
N GLU A 124 0.80 -20.25 -9.96
CA GLU A 124 0.91 -18.87 -9.50
C GLU A 124 2.15 -18.75 -8.60
N TRP A 125 2.75 -17.55 -8.55
CA TRP A 125 3.81 -17.28 -7.59
C TRP A 125 3.25 -17.31 -6.16
N ASN A 126 4.02 -17.91 -5.24
CA ASN A 126 3.57 -18.03 -3.86
C ASN A 126 3.60 -16.68 -3.13
N THR A 127 2.46 -16.02 -3.05
CA THR A 127 2.31 -14.73 -2.36
C THR A 127 2.61 -14.77 -0.85
N SER A 128 2.71 -15.98 -0.25
CA SER A 128 3.20 -16.13 1.14
C SER A 128 4.67 -15.71 1.28
N ALA A 129 5.41 -15.54 0.17
CA ALA A 129 6.73 -14.92 0.18
C ALA A 129 6.68 -13.47 0.71
N ILE A 130 5.54 -12.77 0.57
CA ILE A 130 5.32 -11.46 1.18
C ILE A 130 4.94 -11.65 2.66
N THR A 131 5.91 -12.09 3.44
CA THR A 131 5.75 -12.32 4.89
C THR A 131 7.06 -11.95 5.59
N PRO A 132 7.02 -11.22 6.71
CA PRO A 132 8.22 -10.92 7.49
C PRO A 132 9.05 -12.17 7.76
N GLY A 133 10.37 -12.10 7.53
CA GLY A 133 11.31 -13.19 7.71
C GLY A 133 11.50 -14.14 6.53
N THR A 134 10.89 -13.91 5.38
CA THR A 134 11.17 -14.65 4.15
C THR A 134 12.34 -14.04 3.36
N LEU A 135 12.99 -14.86 2.53
CA LEU A 135 14.10 -14.39 1.68
C LEU A 135 13.67 -13.30 0.69
N PHE A 136 12.46 -13.40 0.17
CA PHE A 136 11.91 -12.36 -0.72
C PHE A 136 11.76 -11.01 0.01
N MET A 137 11.20 -11.03 1.22
CA MET A 137 11.06 -9.80 2.02
C MET A 137 12.42 -9.22 2.41
N ASP A 138 13.40 -10.08 2.70
CA ASP A 138 14.77 -9.63 2.96
C ASP A 138 15.37 -8.90 1.75
N LYS A 139 15.26 -9.48 0.55
CA LYS A 139 15.69 -8.84 -0.70
C LYS A 139 14.95 -7.51 -0.94
N LEU A 140 13.63 -7.47 -0.71
CA LEU A 140 12.84 -6.27 -0.88
C LEU A 140 13.25 -5.17 0.10
N MET A 141 13.44 -5.50 1.39
CA MET A 141 13.87 -4.53 2.41
C MET A 141 15.23 -3.94 2.07
N ASN A 142 16.20 -4.77 1.67
CA ASN A 142 17.52 -4.33 1.25
C ASN A 142 17.45 -3.42 0.01
N ALA A 143 16.61 -3.76 -0.97
CA ALA A 143 16.44 -2.95 -2.16
C ALA A 143 15.79 -1.58 -1.86
N ILE A 144 14.78 -1.53 -0.97
CA ILE A 144 14.18 -0.26 -0.54
C ILE A 144 15.20 0.56 0.24
N LEU A 145 15.95 -0.05 1.16
CA LEU A 145 16.99 0.65 1.92
C LEU A 145 18.03 1.29 0.99
N LEU A 146 18.55 0.51 0.04
CA LEU A 146 19.51 1.02 -0.94
C LEU A 146 18.92 2.15 -1.79
N TRP A 147 17.64 2.03 -2.17
CA TRP A 147 16.93 3.09 -2.87
C TRP A 147 16.85 4.37 -2.02
N THR A 148 16.56 4.28 -0.72
CA THR A 148 16.51 5.46 0.15
C THR A 148 17.84 6.21 0.24
N GLU A 149 18.96 5.53 0.05
CA GLU A 149 20.30 6.13 0.06
C GLU A 149 20.65 6.82 -1.26
N THR A 150 20.04 6.40 -2.38
CA THR A 150 20.38 6.85 -3.73
C THR A 150 19.43 7.90 -4.29
N VAL A 151 18.23 8.01 -3.74
CA VAL A 151 17.20 8.92 -4.23
C VAL A 151 17.43 10.37 -3.80
N LYS A 152 16.86 11.33 -4.54
CA LYS A 152 17.07 12.77 -4.33
C LYS A 152 16.38 13.34 -3.08
N TYR A 153 15.44 12.60 -2.49
CA TYR A 153 14.68 13.04 -1.33
C TYR A 153 15.54 12.99 -0.05
N LYS A 154 15.51 14.07 0.73
CA LYS A 154 16.44 14.21 1.88
C LYS A 154 15.95 13.61 3.17
N ASN A 155 14.64 13.56 3.39
CA ASN A 155 14.06 13.17 4.68
C ASN A 155 13.16 11.95 4.48
N ILE A 156 13.79 10.78 4.40
CA ILE A 156 13.09 9.51 4.29
C ILE A 156 13.27 8.74 5.61
N ILE A 157 12.17 8.30 6.19
CA ILE A 157 12.17 7.34 7.29
C ILE A 157 11.60 6.02 6.76
N PHE A 158 12.40 4.98 6.84
CA PHE A 158 12.02 3.64 6.41
C PHE A 158 11.86 2.71 7.63
N SER A 159 10.60 2.37 7.95
CA SER A 159 10.25 1.38 8.96
C SER A 159 10.05 0.03 8.29
N SER A 160 11.10 -0.77 8.25
CA SER A 160 11.16 -2.05 7.55
C SER A 160 10.36 -3.16 8.24
N SER A 161 10.27 -4.33 7.60
CA SER A 161 9.62 -5.52 8.17
C SER A 161 10.34 -6.10 9.40
N TYR A 162 11.55 -5.66 9.71
CA TYR A 162 12.28 -6.04 10.94
C TYR A 162 11.75 -5.32 12.18
N THR A 163 11.10 -4.17 12.02
CA THR A 163 10.40 -3.49 13.11
C THR A 163 9.04 -4.14 13.32
N PRO A 164 8.72 -4.66 14.52
CA PRO A 164 7.42 -5.26 14.80
C PRO A 164 6.24 -4.30 14.59
N GLY A 165 5.08 -4.84 14.28
CA GLY A 165 3.84 -4.11 14.06
C GLY A 165 3.47 -3.97 12.59
N GLU A 166 2.21 -3.64 12.34
CA GLU A 166 1.67 -3.44 11.01
C GLU A 166 1.98 -2.03 10.50
N GLY A 167 2.07 -1.86 9.19
CA GLY A 167 2.42 -0.60 8.55
C GLY A 167 1.54 0.56 9.00
N GLU A 168 0.23 0.35 8.99
CA GLU A 168 -0.76 1.33 9.43
C GLU A 168 -0.57 1.76 10.91
N HIS A 169 -0.27 0.81 11.80
CA HIS A 169 -0.03 1.11 13.22
C HIS A 169 1.27 1.88 13.43
N LYS A 170 2.32 1.56 12.66
CA LYS A 170 3.59 2.29 12.71
C LYS A 170 3.41 3.74 12.27
N ILE A 171 2.62 3.97 11.21
CA ILE A 171 2.28 5.31 10.72
C ILE A 171 1.54 6.10 11.80
N VAL A 172 0.47 5.53 12.34
CA VAL A 172 -0.36 6.16 13.37
C VAL A 172 0.44 6.46 14.63
N GLN A 173 1.30 5.53 15.05
CA GLN A 173 2.18 5.73 16.21
C GLN A 173 3.20 6.85 15.95
N TYR A 174 3.76 6.92 14.74
CA TYR A 174 4.68 8.00 14.39
C TYR A 174 3.98 9.36 14.41
N ILE A 175 2.81 9.49 13.79
CA ILE A 175 2.02 10.73 13.79
C ILE A 175 1.64 11.14 15.22
N ARG A 176 1.28 10.18 16.08
CA ARG A 176 0.90 10.44 17.46
C ARG A 176 2.07 10.97 18.31
N ASN A 177 3.27 10.47 18.08
CA ASN A 177 4.45 10.78 18.86
C ASN A 177 5.21 12.02 18.37
N ASN A 178 4.82 12.59 17.24
CA ASN A 178 5.47 13.77 16.68
C ASN A 178 4.47 14.92 16.55
N ASP A 179 4.96 16.15 16.69
CA ASP A 179 4.13 17.33 16.48
C ASP A 179 4.05 17.70 15.00
N LEU A 180 2.98 17.25 14.36
CA LEU A 180 2.68 17.44 12.96
C LEU A 180 1.35 18.19 12.75
N ASN A 181 0.88 18.92 13.78
CA ASN A 181 -0.45 19.52 13.79
C ASN A 181 -0.65 20.60 12.73
N ASP A 182 0.40 21.35 12.41
CA ASP A 182 0.36 22.43 11.41
C ASP A 182 0.71 21.94 10.00
N ASP A 183 1.12 20.67 9.87
CA ASP A 183 1.52 20.08 8.62
C ASP A 183 0.34 19.39 7.92
N VAL A 184 0.34 19.45 6.60
CA VAL A 184 -0.54 18.62 5.77
C VAL A 184 0.06 17.25 5.64
N ASN A 185 -0.67 16.24 6.10
CA ASN A 185 -0.26 14.86 6.20
C ASN A 185 -1.09 13.99 5.26
N ILE A 186 -0.46 13.42 4.25
CA ILE A 186 -1.11 12.44 3.37
C ILE A 186 -0.70 11.04 3.81
N ILE A 187 -1.68 10.16 4.00
CA ILE A 187 -1.47 8.75 4.30
C ILE A 187 -1.97 7.95 3.10
N TYR A 188 -1.05 7.27 2.42
CA TYR A 188 -1.39 6.32 1.36
C TYR A 188 -1.66 4.95 1.97
N GLY A 189 -2.88 4.43 1.76
CA GLY A 189 -3.28 3.11 2.21
C GLY A 189 -4.68 2.75 1.72
N LEU A 190 -4.94 1.45 1.60
CA LEU A 190 -6.18 0.91 1.05
C LEU A 190 -7.09 0.28 2.11
N ASP A 191 -6.55 -0.05 3.28
CA ASP A 191 -7.29 -0.75 4.32
C ASP A 191 -8.33 0.14 5.01
N ALA A 192 -9.49 -0.45 5.29
CA ALA A 192 -10.57 0.25 5.99
C ALA A 192 -10.19 0.61 7.44
N ASP A 193 -9.34 -0.19 8.07
CA ASP A 193 -8.87 0.03 9.44
C ASP A 193 -8.10 1.35 9.55
N LEU A 194 -7.36 1.72 8.49
CA LEU A 194 -6.63 2.99 8.42
C LEU A 194 -7.55 4.21 8.56
N LEU A 195 -8.79 4.13 8.05
CA LEU A 195 -9.80 5.17 8.23
C LEU A 195 -10.12 5.40 9.71
N PHE A 196 -10.42 4.31 10.44
CA PHE A 196 -10.75 4.39 11.87
C PHE A 196 -9.55 4.82 12.70
N LEU A 197 -8.36 4.33 12.36
CA LEU A 197 -7.12 4.72 13.03
C LEU A 197 -6.81 6.22 12.83
N SER A 198 -7.06 6.74 11.61
CA SER A 198 -6.86 8.15 11.32
C SER A 198 -7.87 9.05 12.03
N LEU A 199 -9.13 8.65 12.12
CA LEU A 199 -10.15 9.35 12.92
C LEU A 199 -9.77 9.35 14.42
N ALA A 200 -9.27 8.22 14.93
CA ALA A 200 -8.85 8.09 16.32
C ALA A 200 -7.60 8.90 16.68
N LEU A 201 -6.84 9.42 15.70
CA LEU A 201 -5.77 10.36 15.94
C LEU A 201 -6.27 11.69 16.48
N ASN A 202 -7.50 12.08 16.14
CA ASN A 202 -8.11 13.38 16.47
C ASN A 202 -7.17 14.56 16.14
N ARG A 203 -6.56 14.51 14.95
CA ARG A 203 -5.64 15.51 14.44
C ARG A 203 -6.16 16.13 13.16
N LYS A 204 -5.83 17.38 12.90
CA LYS A 204 -6.21 18.12 11.70
C LYS A 204 -5.25 17.87 10.54
N ASN A 205 -5.69 18.25 9.35
CA ASN A 205 -4.89 18.21 8.12
C ASN A 205 -4.38 16.80 7.75
N ILE A 206 -5.16 15.75 8.05
CA ILE A 206 -4.90 14.39 7.64
C ILE A 206 -5.79 14.03 6.45
N TYR A 207 -5.18 13.53 5.39
CA TYR A 207 -5.85 13.08 4.17
C TYR A 207 -5.45 11.64 3.87
N LEU A 208 -6.43 10.76 3.67
CA LEU A 208 -6.20 9.42 3.16
C LEU A 208 -6.19 9.45 1.64
N MET A 209 -5.13 8.95 1.05
CA MET A 209 -4.94 8.80 -0.39
C MET A 209 -5.07 7.34 -0.79
N ARG A 210 -5.87 7.06 -1.82
CA ARG A 210 -6.05 5.73 -2.40
C ARG A 210 -6.28 5.80 -3.90
N GLU A 211 -6.00 4.70 -4.59
CA GLU A 211 -6.31 4.60 -6.01
C GLU A 211 -7.83 4.64 -6.23
N THR A 212 -8.24 5.35 -7.27
CA THR A 212 -9.61 5.23 -7.78
C THR A 212 -9.74 3.89 -8.48
N SER A 213 -10.51 2.96 -7.91
CA SER A 213 -10.91 1.78 -8.66
C SER A 213 -11.68 2.22 -9.90
N GLN A 214 -11.34 1.67 -11.06
CA GLN A 214 -12.14 1.82 -12.29
C GLN A 214 -13.54 1.25 -12.03
N MET A 215 -14.45 2.06 -11.51
CA MET A 215 -15.86 1.77 -11.62
C MET A 215 -16.33 2.36 -12.95
N GLU A 216 -16.62 1.49 -13.90
CA GLU A 216 -17.42 1.85 -15.07
C GLU A 216 -18.80 2.30 -14.60
N ILE A 217 -18.95 3.58 -14.34
CA ILE A 217 -20.26 4.21 -14.18
C ILE A 217 -20.56 4.90 -15.51
N ASN A 218 -21.46 4.29 -16.29
CA ASN A 218 -22.03 4.84 -17.53
C ASN A 218 -21.05 5.05 -18.70
N GLY A 219 -20.15 4.09 -18.98
CA GLY A 219 -19.38 4.08 -20.25
C GLY A 219 -18.32 5.18 -20.40
N SER A 220 -18.01 5.94 -19.36
CA SER A 220 -16.88 6.87 -19.35
C SER A 220 -15.64 6.17 -18.80
N HIS A 221 -14.59 6.07 -19.63
CA HIS A 221 -13.25 5.69 -19.18
C HIS A 221 -12.76 6.74 -18.19
N PHE A 222 -12.63 6.36 -16.92
CA PHE A 222 -11.91 7.18 -15.95
C PHE A 222 -10.43 6.87 -16.06
N GLU A 223 -9.61 7.89 -16.23
CA GLU A 223 -8.17 7.80 -16.12
C GLU A 223 -7.78 7.27 -14.73
N GLU A 224 -6.72 6.46 -14.66
CA GLU A 224 -6.13 6.01 -13.40
C GLU A 224 -5.73 7.24 -12.58
N GLY A 225 -6.33 7.40 -11.42
CA GLY A 225 -6.10 8.55 -10.55
C GLY A 225 -6.13 8.17 -9.08
N PHE A 226 -5.86 9.15 -8.23
CA PHE A 226 -5.98 9.01 -6.78
C PHE A 226 -7.20 9.78 -6.28
N SER A 227 -7.85 9.24 -5.26
CA SER A 227 -8.87 9.94 -4.48
C SER A 227 -8.32 10.28 -3.11
N TYR A 228 -8.71 11.43 -2.59
CA TYR A 228 -8.31 11.93 -1.28
C TYR A 228 -9.53 12.09 -0.39
N LEU A 229 -9.44 11.59 0.84
CA LEU A 229 -10.47 11.74 1.86
C LEU A 229 -9.92 12.58 3.01
N SER A 230 -10.54 13.74 3.26
CA SER A 230 -10.23 14.54 4.45
C SER A 230 -10.82 13.88 5.69
N ILE A 231 -9.95 13.58 6.66
CA ILE A 231 -10.34 12.99 7.94
C ILE A 231 -11.07 14.01 8.81
N ASP A 232 -10.71 15.29 8.72
CA ASP A 232 -11.35 16.38 9.47
C ASP A 232 -12.82 16.53 9.05
N ILE A 233 -13.06 16.65 7.73
CA ILE A 233 -14.43 16.79 7.19
C ILE A 233 -15.27 15.56 7.53
N LEU A 234 -14.67 14.37 7.50
CA LEU A 234 -15.36 13.15 7.88
C LEU A 234 -15.70 13.15 9.37
N GLY A 235 -14.76 13.52 10.23
CA GLY A 235 -14.98 13.66 11.68
C GLY A 235 -16.13 14.63 11.99
N ASP A 236 -16.09 15.84 11.45
CA ASP A 236 -17.13 16.87 11.63
C ASP A 236 -18.50 16.47 11.10
N THR A 237 -18.56 15.47 10.21
CA THR A 237 -19.83 14.99 9.63
C THR A 237 -20.48 13.88 10.48
N ILE A 238 -19.68 13.18 11.31
CA ILE A 238 -20.14 12.08 12.15
C ILE A 238 -20.65 12.60 13.52
N TYR A 239 -20.14 13.73 13.98
CA TYR A 239 -20.57 14.41 15.20
C TYR A 239 -21.61 15.50 14.89
#